data_c34ef53c1b48e58173cdee701dcb8d8e
#
_entry.id   c34ef53c1b48e58173cdee701dcb8d8e
#
_cell.length_a   1.000
_cell.length_b   1.000
_cell.length_c   1.000
_cell.angle_alpha   90.00
_cell.angle_beta   90.00
_cell.angle_gamma   90.00
#
_symmetry.space_group_name_H-M   'P 1'
#
loop_
_entity.id
_entity.type
_entity.pdbx_description
1 polymer ?
#
loop_
_entity_poly.entity_id
_entity_poly.type
_entity_poly.pdbx_seq_one_letter_code
_entity_poly.pdbx_strand_id
1 'polypeptide(L)'
;MKVASLLLVLCFSFTASFGQSKEVNKLDTTQKVQIVEASCGQCKLGLPGTDCNLAVRINGKAYFVDGTHIDSHGDAHGKEGFCNAIRKAEVQGEIVNDRFVATYFKLVPLAKKK
;
A
#
# COMPACT_ATOMS: atom_id res chain seq x y z
N MET A 1 62.60 0.22 -22.26
CA MET A 1 61.75 -0.42 -21.27
C MET A 1 60.45 0.31 -21.17
N LYS A 2 59.45 -0.29 -21.71
CA LYS A 2 58.14 0.31 -21.68
C LYS A 2 57.27 -0.44 -20.71
N VAL A 3 56.83 0.24 -19.72
CA VAL A 3 55.82 -0.27 -18.85
C VAL A 3 54.49 0.10 -19.45
N ALA A 4 53.81 -0.87 -19.98
CA ALA A 4 52.42 -0.66 -20.35
C ALA A 4 51.60 -0.61 -19.09
N SER A 5 51.25 0.59 -18.73
CA SER A 5 50.27 0.79 -17.65
C SER A 5 48.92 0.40 -18.19
N LEU A 6 48.54 -0.79 -17.92
CA LEU A 6 47.18 -1.24 -18.21
C LEU A 6 46.27 -0.61 -17.16
N LEU A 7 45.72 0.51 -17.50
CA LEU A 7 44.64 1.09 -16.70
C LEU A 7 43.40 0.23 -16.94
N LEU A 8 43.20 -0.71 -16.06
CA LEU A 8 41.96 -1.44 -16.02
C LEU A 8 40.93 -0.51 -15.41
N VAL A 9 40.23 0.21 -16.26
CA VAL A 9 39.06 0.94 -15.83
C VAL A 9 37.97 -0.07 -15.56
N LEU A 10 37.87 -0.46 -14.32
CA LEU A 10 36.73 -1.21 -13.85
C LEU A 10 35.54 -0.29 -13.85
N CYS A 11 34.81 -0.28 -14.94
CA CYS A 11 33.49 0.33 -14.97
C CYS A 11 32.57 -0.50 -14.07
N PHE A 12 32.50 -0.09 -12.84
CA PHE A 12 31.46 -0.60 -11.97
C PHE A 12 30.14 0.01 -12.43
N SER A 13 29.48 -0.69 -13.29
CA SER A 13 28.10 -0.38 -13.62
C SER A 13 27.24 -0.74 -12.43
N PHE A 14 27.07 0.22 -11.57
CA PHE A 14 26.11 0.08 -10.49
C PHE A 14 24.72 0.27 -11.08
N THR A 15 24.13 -0.80 -11.52
CA THR A 15 22.71 -0.77 -11.87
C THR A 15 21.90 -0.90 -10.60
N ALA A 16 21.63 0.22 -10.00
CA ALA A 16 20.65 0.26 -8.94
C ALA A 16 19.28 0.20 -9.60
N SER A 17 18.65 -0.94 -9.54
CA SER A 17 17.26 -1.05 -9.96
C SER A 17 16.37 -0.53 -8.85
N PHE A 18 16.07 0.75 -8.90
CA PHE A 18 15.02 1.36 -8.11
C PHE A 18 13.77 1.46 -8.96
N GLY A 19 12.63 1.25 -8.38
CA GLY A 19 11.37 1.56 -9.02
C GLY A 19 10.46 0.40 -9.21
N GLN A 20 10.64 -0.59 -8.44
CA GLN A 20 9.61 -1.57 -8.27
C GLN A 20 8.57 -0.98 -7.33
N SER A 21 7.46 -0.53 -7.89
CA SER A 21 6.26 -0.42 -7.06
C SER A 21 6.03 -1.82 -6.51
N LYS A 22 6.44 -2.04 -5.30
CA LYS A 22 6.13 -3.29 -4.63
C LYS A 22 4.63 -3.34 -4.47
N GLU A 23 4.02 -4.18 -5.25
CA GLU A 23 2.67 -4.57 -4.94
C GLU A 23 2.65 -5.08 -3.51
N VAL A 24 1.75 -4.54 -2.73
CA VAL A 24 1.55 -4.86 -1.33
C VAL A 24 0.81 -6.19 -1.24
N ASN A 25 1.40 -7.22 -1.82
CA ASN A 25 0.77 -8.54 -1.92
C ASN A 25 1.55 -9.63 -1.20
N LYS A 26 2.62 -9.25 -0.54
CA LYS A 26 3.46 -10.24 0.11
C LYS A 26 3.09 -10.40 1.56
N LEU A 27 2.34 -11.44 1.86
CA LEU A 27 2.02 -11.82 3.22
C LEU A 27 3.29 -12.24 3.96
N ASP A 28 3.56 -11.59 5.07
CA ASP A 28 4.59 -12.01 6.00
C ASP A 28 3.98 -12.93 7.06
N THR A 29 4.29 -14.22 6.97
CA THR A 29 3.74 -15.22 7.88
C THR A 29 4.29 -15.12 9.31
N THR A 30 5.33 -14.30 9.52
CA THR A 30 5.90 -14.06 10.85
C THR A 30 5.22 -12.91 11.59
N GLN A 31 4.41 -12.13 10.90
CA GLN A 31 3.69 -11.00 11.47
C GLN A 31 2.19 -11.27 11.53
N LYS A 32 1.56 -10.59 12.47
CA LYS A 32 0.12 -10.70 12.65
C LYS A 32 -0.63 -9.96 11.56
N VAL A 33 -1.63 -10.59 10.99
CA VAL A 33 -2.59 -9.95 10.09
C VAL A 33 -3.67 -9.28 10.92
N GLN A 34 -3.96 -8.02 10.63
CA GLN A 34 -5.07 -7.29 11.23
C GLN A 34 -6.22 -7.17 10.24
N ILE A 35 -7.42 -7.25 10.74
CA ILE A 35 -8.63 -6.93 9.96
C ILE A 35 -9.06 -5.54 10.37
N VAL A 36 -9.10 -4.65 9.38
CA VAL A 36 -9.42 -3.23 9.59
C VAL A 36 -10.50 -2.78 8.64
N GLU A 37 -11.17 -1.68 8.98
CA GLU A 37 -12.05 -1.01 8.04
C GLU A 37 -11.21 -0.20 7.05
N ALA A 38 -11.59 -0.26 5.78
CA ALA A 38 -10.91 0.44 4.70
C ALA A 38 -11.93 1.13 3.81
N SER A 39 -11.63 2.35 3.41
CA SER A 39 -12.51 3.13 2.55
C SER A 39 -11.77 4.37 2.02
N CYS A 40 -12.48 5.18 1.22
CA CYS A 40 -12.00 6.52 0.90
C CYS A 40 -11.92 7.35 2.19
N GLY A 41 -10.72 7.85 2.50
CA GLY A 41 -10.51 8.60 3.73
C GLY A 41 -11.33 9.86 3.79
N GLN A 42 -11.36 10.62 2.72
CA GLN A 42 -12.10 11.90 2.66
C GLN A 42 -13.61 11.69 2.55
N CYS A 43 -14.05 10.65 1.85
CA CYS A 43 -15.47 10.41 1.61
C CYS A 43 -16.17 9.73 2.78
N LYS A 44 -15.51 8.82 3.46
CA LYS A 44 -16.13 7.91 4.43
C LYS A 44 -15.52 7.90 5.82
N LEU A 45 -14.25 8.27 5.96
CA LEU A 45 -13.55 8.13 7.24
C LEU A 45 -13.24 9.47 7.90
N GLY A 46 -13.76 10.56 7.37
CA GLY A 46 -13.65 11.89 7.99
C GLY A 46 -12.27 12.52 7.91
N LEU A 47 -11.40 12.05 7.02
CA LEU A 47 -10.09 12.65 6.81
C LEU A 47 -10.19 13.92 5.97
N PRO A 48 -9.24 14.85 6.13
CA PRO A 48 -9.27 16.11 5.41
C PRO A 48 -8.85 15.95 3.95
N GLY A 49 -9.32 16.86 3.11
CA GLY A 49 -8.94 16.96 1.71
C GLY A 49 -10.09 16.82 0.74
N THR A 50 -9.80 17.04 -0.52
CA THR A 50 -10.78 17.01 -1.60
C THR A 50 -10.60 15.83 -2.54
N ASP A 51 -9.53 15.07 -2.37
CA ASP A 51 -9.23 13.90 -3.18
C ASP A 51 -9.91 12.63 -2.64
N CYS A 52 -9.78 11.54 -3.37
CA CYS A 52 -10.16 10.20 -2.93
C CYS A 52 -8.89 9.38 -2.70
N ASN A 53 -8.53 9.19 -1.45
CA ASN A 53 -7.37 8.40 -1.08
C ASN A 53 -7.78 7.26 -0.16
N LEU A 54 -7.15 6.11 -0.37
CA LEU A 54 -7.39 4.95 0.47
C LEU A 54 -6.95 5.23 1.90
N ALA A 55 -7.79 4.87 2.84
CA ALA A 55 -7.51 4.97 4.27
C ALA A 55 -8.01 3.74 5.00
N VAL A 56 -7.46 3.51 6.17
CA VAL A 56 -7.89 2.45 7.09
C VAL A 56 -8.21 3.05 8.45
N ARG A 57 -9.09 2.38 9.19
CA ARG A 57 -9.38 2.75 10.58
C ARG A 57 -8.79 1.69 11.50
N ILE A 58 -7.90 2.12 12.38
CA ILE A 58 -7.24 1.26 13.35
C ILE A 58 -7.48 1.85 14.74
N ASN A 59 -8.05 1.04 15.63
CA ASN A 59 -8.38 1.48 16.98
C ASN A 59 -9.17 2.80 17.03
N GLY A 60 -10.12 2.95 16.11
CA GLY A 60 -11.00 4.13 16.06
C GLY A 60 -10.41 5.35 15.37
N LYS A 61 -9.16 5.28 14.90
CA LYS A 61 -8.52 6.39 14.21
C LYS A 61 -8.27 6.04 12.74
N ALA A 62 -8.54 6.98 11.85
CA ALA A 62 -8.32 6.81 10.42
C ALA A 62 -6.93 7.29 10.01
N TYR A 63 -6.29 6.54 9.11
CA TYR A 63 -4.98 6.83 8.56
C TYR A 63 -5.00 6.65 7.05
N PHE A 64 -4.43 7.59 6.32
CA PHE A 64 -4.17 7.36 4.91
C PHE A 64 -3.17 6.22 4.73
N VAL A 65 -3.31 5.46 3.65
CA VAL A 65 -2.51 4.27 3.37
C VAL A 65 -1.42 4.61 2.35
N ASP A 66 -0.19 4.24 2.69
CA ASP A 66 0.91 4.19 1.74
C ASP A 66 1.17 2.74 1.33
N GLY A 67 1.62 2.52 0.11
CA GLY A 67 1.98 1.21 -0.42
C GLY A 67 0.95 0.61 -1.37
N THR A 68 -0.29 1.04 -1.34
CA THR A 68 -1.32 0.65 -2.30
C THR A 68 -2.29 1.80 -2.55
N HIS A 69 -3.02 1.72 -3.64
CA HIS A 69 -3.93 2.78 -4.08
C HIS A 69 -5.38 2.36 -4.01
N ILE A 70 -6.25 3.36 -3.90
CA ILE A 70 -7.69 3.15 -3.85
C ILE A 70 -8.22 2.43 -5.10
N ASP A 71 -7.62 2.67 -6.25
CA ASP A 71 -8.04 2.06 -7.52
C ASP A 71 -7.43 0.68 -7.76
N SER A 72 -6.56 0.22 -6.89
CA SER A 72 -5.90 -1.09 -7.05
C SER A 72 -6.75 -2.27 -6.59
N HIS A 73 -7.90 -2.00 -6.01
CA HIS A 73 -8.75 -3.01 -5.36
C HIS A 73 -10.17 -3.07 -5.96
N GLY A 74 -10.27 -2.78 -7.24
CA GLY A 74 -11.54 -2.73 -7.94
C GLY A 74 -12.01 -1.29 -8.17
N ASP A 75 -13.23 -1.15 -8.69
CA ASP A 75 -13.80 0.15 -8.99
C ASP A 75 -14.19 0.89 -7.71
N ALA A 76 -13.45 1.93 -7.38
CA ALA A 76 -13.70 2.73 -6.18
C ALA A 76 -15.06 3.45 -6.21
N HIS A 77 -15.57 3.76 -7.40
CA HIS A 77 -16.86 4.41 -7.59
C HIS A 77 -18.00 3.40 -7.79
N GLY A 78 -17.69 2.11 -7.79
CA GLY A 78 -18.70 1.06 -7.86
C GLY A 78 -19.56 1.05 -6.61
N LYS A 79 -20.67 0.31 -6.66
CA LYS A 79 -21.64 0.23 -5.57
C LYS A 79 -21.01 -0.21 -4.24
N GLU A 80 -20.01 -1.08 -4.30
CA GLU A 80 -19.28 -1.61 -3.17
C GLU A 80 -17.82 -1.12 -3.13
N GLY A 81 -17.52 -0.09 -3.90
CA GLY A 81 -16.21 0.54 -3.94
C GLY A 81 -15.98 1.44 -2.74
N PHE A 82 -14.73 1.81 -2.53
CA PHE A 82 -14.31 2.58 -1.35
C PHE A 82 -14.95 3.96 -1.24
N CYS A 83 -15.37 4.56 -2.34
CA CYS A 83 -16.05 5.85 -2.29
C CYS A 83 -17.51 5.74 -1.81
N ASN A 84 -18.09 4.56 -1.87
CA ASN A 84 -19.49 4.33 -1.55
C ASN A 84 -19.70 3.42 -0.33
N ALA A 85 -18.69 2.67 0.06
CA ALA A 85 -18.82 1.68 1.12
C ALA A 85 -17.55 1.62 1.97
N ILE A 86 -17.74 1.31 3.25
CA ILE A 86 -16.64 0.91 4.12
C ILE A 86 -16.48 -0.60 3.99
N ARG A 87 -15.28 -1.02 3.61
CA ARG A 87 -14.96 -2.42 3.41
C ARG A 87 -14.05 -2.91 4.52
N LYS A 88 -13.94 -4.21 4.65
CA LYS A 88 -12.93 -4.82 5.52
C LYS A 88 -11.73 -5.27 4.70
N ALA A 89 -10.55 -5.13 5.27
CA ALA A 89 -9.30 -5.56 4.65
C ALA A 89 -8.42 -6.27 5.66
N GLU A 90 -7.75 -7.29 5.19
CA GLU A 90 -6.65 -7.92 5.91
C GLU A 90 -5.37 -7.16 5.59
N VAL A 91 -4.69 -6.67 6.61
CA VAL A 91 -3.52 -5.82 6.41
C VAL A 91 -2.36 -6.21 7.29
N GLN A 92 -1.17 -5.93 6.81
CA GLN A 92 0.06 -5.87 7.60
C GLN A 92 0.77 -4.56 7.28
N GLY A 93 1.43 -3.97 8.24
CA GLY A 93 2.15 -2.72 8.07
C GLY A 93 2.37 -2.01 9.39
N GLU A 94 2.81 -0.77 9.28
CA GLU A 94 3.14 0.06 10.44
C GLU A 94 2.58 1.47 10.27
N ILE A 95 2.29 2.10 11.39
CA ILE A 95 1.93 3.52 11.40
C ILE A 95 3.23 4.33 11.48
N VAL A 96 3.48 5.12 10.45
CA VAL A 96 4.68 5.97 10.35
C VAL A 96 4.23 7.38 9.97
N ASN A 97 4.62 8.37 10.75
CA ASN A 97 4.26 9.76 10.50
C ASN A 97 2.76 9.97 10.30
N ASP A 98 1.96 9.34 11.15
CA ASP A 98 0.51 9.43 11.11
C ASP A 98 -0.14 8.88 9.83
N ARG A 99 0.55 7.98 9.14
CA ARG A 99 0.08 7.24 7.98
C ARG A 99 0.29 5.75 8.18
N PHE A 100 -0.57 4.94 7.59
CA PHE A 100 -0.40 3.48 7.63
C PHE A 100 0.40 3.04 6.39
N VAL A 101 1.62 2.58 6.63
CA VAL A 101 2.47 2.03 5.57
C VAL A 101 2.19 0.54 5.46
N ALA A 102 1.39 0.18 4.47
CA ALA A 102 0.98 -1.21 4.26
C ALA A 102 2.09 -2.00 3.58
N THR A 103 2.35 -3.19 4.10
CA THR A 103 3.19 -4.20 3.46
C THR A 103 2.37 -5.35 2.90
N TYR A 104 1.13 -5.47 3.36
CA TYR A 104 0.14 -6.41 2.85
C TYR A 104 -1.25 -5.79 2.96
N PHE A 105 -2.03 -5.92 1.90
CA PHE A 105 -3.40 -5.41 1.86
C PHE A 105 -4.25 -6.30 0.98
N LYS A 106 -5.27 -6.88 1.55
CA LYS A 106 -6.22 -7.73 0.83
C LYS A 106 -7.64 -7.44 1.28
N LEU A 107 -8.50 -7.08 0.34
CA LEU A 107 -9.92 -6.93 0.63
C LEU A 107 -10.52 -8.26 1.07
N VAL A 108 -11.29 -8.20 2.15
CA VAL A 108 -12.13 -9.32 2.55
C VAL A 108 -13.31 -9.38 1.60
N PRO A 109 -13.58 -10.53 0.97
CA PRO A 109 -14.74 -10.67 0.10
C PRO A 109 -16.04 -10.39 0.86
N LEU A 110 -16.97 -9.73 0.19
CA LEU A 110 -18.30 -9.53 0.74
C LEU A 110 -19.05 -10.87 0.81
N ALA A 111 -19.72 -11.07 1.93
CA ALA A 111 -20.56 -12.24 2.08
C ALA A 111 -21.69 -12.18 1.06
N LYS A 112 -21.81 -13.22 0.23
CA LYS A 112 -22.94 -13.35 -0.68
C LYS A 112 -24.17 -13.69 0.14
N LYS A 113 -25.14 -12.81 0.14
CA LYS A 113 -26.47 -13.15 0.63
C LYS A 113 -27.11 -14.12 -0.37
N LYS A 114 -27.48 -15.24 0.11
CA LYS A 114 -28.36 -16.11 -0.66
C LYS A 114 -29.77 -15.58 -0.64
#